data_472bf692c1cada2be802eb1058d308d2
#
_entry.id   472bf692c1cada2be802eb1058d308d2
#
_cell.length_a   1.000
_cell.length_b   1.000
_cell.length_c   1.000
_cell.angle_alpha   90.00
_cell.angle_beta   90.00
_cell.angle_gamma   90.00
#
_symmetry.space_group_name_H-M   'P 1'
#
loop_
_entity.id
_entity.type
_entity.pdbx_description
1 polymer ?
#
loop_
_entity_poly.entity_id
_entity_poly.type
_entity_poly.pdbx_seq_one_letter_code
_entity_poly.pdbx_strand_id
1 'polypeptide(L)'
;MSGHVEAIFVASERGELPAPVERVRAYAGRGLQGNRYFWEDGDAPPGRGVTLIAAEAVDAVALEGDVSIEPAATRRNVLTRGIDVNELVGKRFRIGDVECEGVELCEPCAHLESMTQPGVIKALVHRGGLNADILSDGEISIGDPVVAV
;
A
#
# COMPACT_ATOMS: atom_id res chain seq x y z
N MET A 1 10.85 -10.61 11.08
CA MET A 1 9.62 -10.59 10.31
C MET A 1 9.96 -10.17 8.88
N SER A 2 9.60 -10.96 7.90
CA SER A 2 9.90 -10.67 6.50
C SER A 2 8.82 -11.25 5.58
N GLY A 3 8.66 -10.58 4.44
CA GLY A 3 7.78 -10.99 3.35
C GLY A 3 8.35 -10.48 2.05
N HIS A 4 7.52 -10.36 1.04
CA HIS A 4 7.94 -9.85 -0.27
C HIS A 4 6.83 -9.06 -0.94
N VAL A 5 7.23 -8.27 -1.95
CA VAL A 5 6.31 -7.54 -2.81
C VAL A 5 5.71 -8.51 -3.84
N GLU A 6 4.39 -8.66 -3.80
CA GLU A 6 3.68 -9.52 -4.76
C GLU A 6 3.21 -8.73 -5.98
N ALA A 7 2.79 -7.47 -5.79
CA ALA A 7 2.35 -6.60 -6.87
C ALA A 7 2.53 -5.14 -6.49
N ILE A 8 2.58 -4.26 -7.50
CA ILE A 8 2.70 -2.81 -7.32
C ILE A 8 1.67 -2.12 -8.22
N PHE A 9 0.96 -1.14 -7.65
CA PHE A 9 -0.06 -0.39 -8.37
C PHE A 9 0.15 1.11 -8.18
N VAL A 10 0.04 1.88 -9.26
CA VAL A 10 0.09 3.34 -9.21
C VAL A 10 -1.11 3.92 -9.95
N ALA A 11 -1.67 5.00 -9.44
CA ALA A 11 -2.75 5.74 -10.07
C ALA A 11 -2.27 7.16 -10.34
N SER A 12 -2.26 7.58 -11.59
CA SER A 12 -1.81 8.91 -11.98
C SER A 12 -2.84 9.99 -11.62
N GLU A 13 -4.12 9.64 -11.56
CA GLU A 13 -5.20 10.56 -11.28
C GLU A 13 -6.18 9.99 -10.26
N ARG A 14 -6.85 10.90 -9.54
CA ARG A 14 -7.91 10.53 -8.59
C ARG A 14 -9.09 9.91 -9.34
N GLY A 15 -9.63 8.82 -8.81
CA GLY A 15 -10.76 8.11 -9.40
C GLY A 15 -10.37 7.11 -10.48
N GLU A 16 -9.13 7.14 -10.95
CA GLU A 16 -8.61 6.16 -11.90
C GLU A 16 -8.28 4.86 -11.18
N LEU A 17 -8.58 3.73 -11.81
CA LEU A 17 -8.16 2.42 -11.29
C LEU A 17 -6.63 2.36 -11.34
N PRO A 18 -5.95 2.05 -10.23
CA PRO A 18 -4.50 1.93 -10.25
C PRO A 18 -4.02 0.88 -11.23
N ALA A 19 -2.99 1.23 -12.01
CA ALA A 19 -2.40 0.36 -12.99
C ALA A 19 -1.26 -0.48 -12.38
N PRO A 20 -1.15 -1.78 -12.74
CA PRO A 20 -0.05 -2.61 -12.27
C PRO A 20 1.25 -2.20 -12.96
N VAL A 21 2.35 -2.18 -12.19
CA VAL A 21 3.70 -1.94 -12.70
C VAL A 21 4.64 -2.96 -12.11
N GLU A 22 5.75 -3.25 -12.80
CA GLU A 22 6.75 -4.21 -12.31
C GLU A 22 7.69 -3.57 -11.30
N ARG A 23 7.89 -2.27 -11.41
CA ARG A 23 8.78 -1.49 -10.54
C ARG A 23 8.35 -0.03 -10.52
N VAL A 24 8.75 0.66 -9.46
CA VAL A 24 8.44 2.07 -9.28
C VAL A 24 9.59 2.75 -8.53
N ARG A 25 9.89 3.97 -8.91
CA ARG A 25 10.90 4.77 -8.22
C ARG A 25 10.26 5.46 -7.00
N ALA A 26 10.91 5.31 -5.85
CA ALA A 26 10.51 5.96 -4.61
C ALA A 26 11.46 7.10 -4.28
N TYR A 27 10.92 8.19 -3.75
CA TYR A 27 11.70 9.37 -3.33
C TYR A 27 11.38 9.72 -1.89
N ALA A 28 12.42 9.90 -1.09
CA ALA A 28 12.30 10.25 0.32
C ALA A 28 11.48 11.53 0.50
N GLY A 29 10.47 11.46 1.37
CA GLY A 29 9.60 12.60 1.67
C GLY A 29 8.65 13.00 0.55
N ARG A 30 8.63 12.28 -0.59
CA ARG A 30 7.85 12.67 -1.75
C ARG A 30 6.86 11.62 -2.24
N GLY A 31 7.19 10.34 -2.13
CA GLY A 31 6.31 9.25 -2.54
C GLY A 31 6.80 8.47 -3.74
N LEU A 32 5.87 7.83 -4.45
CA LEU A 32 6.14 6.99 -5.62
C LEU A 32 5.97 7.80 -6.91
N GLN A 33 6.97 7.76 -7.77
CA GLN A 33 6.93 8.45 -9.06
C GLN A 33 5.76 7.94 -9.92
N GLY A 34 5.00 8.87 -10.48
CA GLY A 34 3.84 8.54 -11.31
C GLY A 34 2.56 8.30 -10.52
N ASN A 35 2.60 8.25 -9.20
CA ASN A 35 1.42 8.14 -8.37
C ASN A 35 0.84 9.53 -8.07
N ARG A 36 -0.49 9.63 -7.95
CA ARG A 36 -1.19 10.91 -7.70
C ARG A 36 -0.80 11.60 -6.39
N TYR A 37 -0.32 10.84 -5.43
CA TYR A 37 0.15 11.36 -4.15
C TYR A 37 1.65 11.69 -4.15
N PHE A 38 2.27 11.70 -5.32
CA PHE A 38 3.66 12.13 -5.44
C PHE A 38 3.75 13.63 -5.18
N TRP A 39 4.54 14.02 -4.18
CA TRP A 39 4.69 15.40 -3.75
C TRP A 39 5.88 16.03 -4.46
N GLU A 40 5.61 16.86 -5.46
CA GLU A 40 6.68 17.45 -6.28
C GLU A 40 7.45 18.56 -5.58
N ASP A 41 6.77 19.32 -4.70
CA ASP A 41 7.37 20.46 -3.99
C ASP A 41 7.35 20.21 -2.48
N GLY A 42 8.53 20.13 -1.87
CA GLY A 42 8.65 19.95 -0.43
C GLY A 42 8.40 18.51 0.01
N ASP A 43 8.00 18.33 1.26
CA ASP A 43 7.77 17.03 1.86
C ASP A 43 6.29 16.67 1.91
N ALA A 44 5.98 15.42 1.59
CA ALA A 44 4.63 14.90 1.71
C ALA A 44 4.19 14.89 3.18
N PRO A 45 2.90 15.13 3.48
CA PRO A 45 2.38 14.94 4.83
C PRO A 45 2.62 13.51 5.32
N PRO A 46 2.71 13.30 6.65
CA PRO A 46 2.91 11.96 7.22
C PRO A 46 1.91 10.93 6.68
N GLY A 47 2.41 9.74 6.34
CA GLY A 47 1.59 8.64 5.84
C GLY A 47 1.21 8.74 4.37
N ARG A 48 1.75 9.69 3.62
CA ARG A 48 1.39 9.90 2.21
C ARG A 48 2.45 9.39 1.22
N GLY A 49 3.49 8.73 1.71
CA GLY A 49 4.57 8.25 0.84
C GLY A 49 4.18 7.02 0.03
N VAL A 50 3.69 6.00 0.72
CA VAL A 50 3.33 4.71 0.12
C VAL A 50 2.27 4.02 0.97
N THR A 51 1.39 3.27 0.32
CA THR A 51 0.41 2.44 1.01
C THR A 51 0.67 0.97 0.70
N LEU A 52 0.56 0.12 1.72
CA LEU A 52 0.74 -1.32 1.60
C LEU A 52 -0.54 -2.03 2.04
N ILE A 53 -0.82 -3.18 1.44
CA ILE A 53 -1.89 -4.07 1.90
C ILE A 53 -1.40 -5.52 1.79
N ALA A 54 -1.75 -6.34 2.77
CA ALA A 54 -1.39 -7.75 2.77
C ALA A 54 -2.26 -8.52 1.77
N ALA A 55 -1.64 -9.31 0.90
CA ALA A 55 -2.36 -10.20 -0.01
C ALA A 55 -3.23 -11.18 0.78
N GLU A 56 -2.77 -11.61 1.95
CA GLU A 56 -3.52 -12.48 2.85
C GLU A 56 -4.86 -11.86 3.28
N ALA A 57 -4.90 -10.53 3.46
CA ALA A 57 -6.15 -9.84 3.80
C ALA A 57 -7.13 -9.86 2.63
N VAL A 58 -6.64 -9.63 1.42
CA VAL A 58 -7.46 -9.69 0.20
C VAL A 58 -8.00 -11.10 -0.01
N ASP A 59 -7.13 -12.12 0.17
CA ASP A 59 -7.52 -13.52 0.06
C ASP A 59 -8.57 -13.90 1.11
N ALA A 60 -8.39 -13.46 2.35
CA ALA A 60 -9.33 -13.75 3.45
C ALA A 60 -10.71 -13.15 3.19
N VAL A 61 -10.77 -11.92 2.68
CA VAL A 61 -12.03 -11.26 2.31
C VAL A 61 -12.77 -12.08 1.24
N ALA A 62 -12.06 -12.54 0.22
CA ALA A 62 -12.67 -13.37 -0.84
C ALA A 62 -13.19 -14.71 -0.29
N LEU A 63 -12.46 -15.33 0.64
CA LEU A 63 -12.87 -16.60 1.25
C LEU A 63 -14.08 -16.44 2.17
N GLU A 64 -14.29 -15.28 2.78
CA GLU A 64 -15.46 -15.00 3.60
C GLU A 64 -16.75 -14.88 2.79
N GLY A 65 -16.63 -14.62 1.47
CA GLY A 65 -17.71 -14.74 0.51
C GLY A 65 -18.67 -13.56 0.40
N ASP A 66 -18.65 -12.59 1.31
CA ASP A 66 -19.55 -11.43 1.29
C ASP A 66 -19.10 -10.35 0.31
N VAL A 67 -17.78 -10.20 0.14
CA VAL A 67 -17.15 -9.18 -0.70
C VAL A 67 -16.00 -9.83 -1.45
N SER A 68 -15.84 -9.47 -2.71
CA SER A 68 -14.66 -9.84 -3.49
C SER A 68 -14.09 -8.55 -4.09
N ILE A 69 -12.83 -8.27 -3.81
CA ILE A 69 -12.17 -7.06 -4.30
C ILE A 69 -10.84 -7.44 -4.94
N GLU A 70 -10.64 -6.98 -6.18
CA GLU A 70 -9.37 -7.15 -6.87
C GLU A 70 -8.27 -6.34 -6.18
N PRO A 71 -7.02 -6.82 -6.14
CA PRO A 71 -5.93 -6.09 -5.50
C PRO A 71 -5.80 -4.63 -5.95
N ALA A 72 -5.86 -4.35 -7.26
CA ALA A 72 -5.78 -2.98 -7.77
C ALA A 72 -6.94 -2.10 -7.28
N ALA A 73 -8.13 -2.67 -7.10
CA ALA A 73 -9.30 -1.95 -6.65
C ALA A 73 -9.24 -1.55 -5.17
N THR A 74 -8.33 -2.13 -4.39
CA THR A 74 -8.07 -1.68 -3.02
C THR A 74 -7.45 -0.29 -3.00
N ARG A 75 -6.86 0.13 -4.11
CA ARG A 75 -6.17 1.41 -4.31
C ARG A 75 -4.93 1.59 -3.44
N ARG A 76 -4.40 0.50 -2.88
CA ARG A 76 -3.11 0.50 -2.19
C ARG A 76 -2.00 0.26 -3.21
N ASN A 77 -0.81 0.82 -2.94
CA ASN A 77 0.30 0.77 -3.90
C ASN A 77 1.00 -0.58 -3.93
N VAL A 78 1.33 -1.14 -2.77
CA VAL A 78 2.14 -2.35 -2.66
C VAL A 78 1.34 -3.46 -2.02
N LEU A 79 1.16 -4.55 -2.78
CA LEU A 79 0.56 -5.78 -2.27
C LEU A 79 1.69 -6.64 -1.73
N THR A 80 1.65 -6.98 -0.45
CA THR A 80 2.68 -7.77 0.21
C THR A 80 2.19 -9.18 0.50
N ARG A 81 3.13 -10.12 0.68
CA ARG A 81 2.82 -11.46 1.16
C ARG A 81 3.89 -11.91 2.13
N GLY A 82 3.49 -12.62 3.18
CA GLY A 82 4.40 -13.18 4.17
C GLY A 82 4.73 -12.28 5.34
N ILE A 83 4.20 -11.07 5.38
CA ILE A 83 4.43 -10.13 6.48
C ILE A 83 3.11 -9.49 6.92
N ASP A 84 2.90 -9.36 8.22
CA ASP A 84 1.75 -8.64 8.77
C ASP A 84 2.06 -7.14 8.79
N VAL A 85 1.49 -6.40 7.83
CA VAL A 85 1.76 -4.96 7.71
C VAL A 85 1.24 -4.16 8.91
N ASN A 86 0.25 -4.68 9.64
CA ASN A 86 -0.26 -3.99 10.83
C ASN A 86 0.81 -3.89 11.92
N GLU A 87 1.72 -4.86 11.98
CA GLU A 87 2.83 -4.86 12.94
C GLU A 87 3.88 -3.79 12.63
N LEU A 88 3.81 -3.15 11.47
CA LEU A 88 4.76 -2.13 11.04
C LEU A 88 4.36 -0.71 11.46
N VAL A 89 3.20 -0.52 12.07
CA VAL A 89 2.79 0.80 12.58
C VAL A 89 3.81 1.28 13.62
N GLY A 90 4.35 2.49 13.41
CA GLY A 90 5.36 3.07 14.31
C GLY A 90 6.75 2.47 14.18
N LYS A 91 6.96 1.60 13.21
CA LYS A 91 8.24 0.90 13.03
C LYS A 91 8.88 1.22 11.70
N ARG A 92 10.21 1.13 11.66
CA ARG A 92 10.96 1.20 10.42
C ARG A 92 11.01 -0.16 9.75
N PHE A 93 10.96 -0.14 8.43
CA PHE A 93 11.08 -1.34 7.62
C PHE A 93 11.69 -0.98 6.26
N ARG A 94 12.06 -1.98 5.49
CA ARG A 94 12.56 -1.78 4.14
C ARG A 94 11.72 -2.55 3.14
N ILE A 95 11.54 -1.92 1.97
CA ILE A 95 11.01 -2.57 0.77
C ILE A 95 12.16 -2.58 -0.22
N GLY A 96 12.79 -3.75 -0.43
CA GLY A 96 14.05 -3.80 -1.14
C GLY A 96 15.09 -2.95 -0.42
N ASP A 97 15.67 -1.98 -1.11
CA ASP A 97 16.64 -1.04 -0.53
C ASP A 97 16.01 0.25 -0.01
N VAL A 98 14.69 0.42 -0.16
CA VAL A 98 13.99 1.64 0.25
C VAL A 98 13.60 1.56 1.71
N GLU A 99 14.09 2.51 2.51
CA GLU A 99 13.72 2.62 3.91
C GLU A 99 12.38 3.34 4.05
N CYS A 100 11.53 2.81 4.92
CA CYS A 100 10.19 3.32 5.18
C CYS A 100 9.90 3.34 6.68
N GLU A 101 8.85 4.08 7.05
CA GLU A 101 8.33 4.08 8.41
C GLU A 101 6.82 3.99 8.38
N GLY A 102 6.26 3.01 9.08
CA GLY A 102 4.81 2.87 9.22
C GLY A 102 4.24 3.97 10.09
N VAL A 103 3.16 4.62 9.62
CA VAL A 103 2.55 5.75 10.31
C VAL A 103 1.26 5.33 10.99
N GLU A 104 0.33 4.75 10.23
CA GLU A 104 -0.98 4.33 10.76
C GLU A 104 -1.61 3.30 9.83
N LEU A 105 -2.64 2.63 10.31
CA LEU A 105 -3.43 1.74 9.47
C LEU A 105 -4.16 2.56 8.40
N CYS A 106 -4.21 2.01 7.17
CA CYS A 106 -4.95 2.60 6.07
C CYS A 106 -6.36 1.99 6.05
N GLU A 107 -7.23 2.51 6.89
CA GLU A 107 -8.58 1.98 7.00
C GLU A 107 -9.41 2.22 5.74
N PRO A 108 -10.35 1.32 5.40
CA PRO A 108 -11.26 1.54 4.29
C PRO A 108 -12.19 2.71 4.59
N CYS A 109 -12.57 3.45 3.55
CA CYS A 109 -13.40 4.64 3.70
C CYS A 109 -14.62 4.57 2.77
N ALA A 110 -15.57 5.51 2.98
CA ALA A 110 -16.76 5.59 2.17
C ALA A 110 -16.45 5.80 0.68
N HIS A 111 -15.39 6.55 0.37
CA HIS A 111 -14.97 6.75 -1.02
C HIS A 111 -14.54 5.42 -1.67
N LEU A 112 -13.73 4.62 -0.96
CA LEU A 112 -13.34 3.30 -1.46
C LEU A 112 -14.55 2.40 -1.68
N GLU A 113 -15.48 2.37 -0.72
CA GLU A 113 -16.70 1.56 -0.86
C GLU A 113 -17.54 2.01 -2.05
N SER A 114 -17.67 3.33 -2.28
CA SER A 114 -18.42 3.87 -3.42
C SER A 114 -17.82 3.49 -4.77
N MET A 115 -16.50 3.30 -4.82
CA MET A 115 -15.77 2.92 -6.04
C MET A 115 -15.71 1.41 -6.27
N THR A 116 -16.11 0.62 -5.31
CA THR A 116 -16.04 -0.83 -5.35
C THR A 116 -17.43 -1.45 -5.17
N GLN A 117 -17.79 -1.83 -3.95
CA GLN A 117 -19.08 -2.42 -3.67
C GLN A 117 -19.50 -2.24 -2.21
N PRO A 118 -20.81 -2.33 -1.90
CA PRO A 118 -21.25 -2.30 -0.50
C PRO A 118 -20.61 -3.41 0.32
N GLY A 119 -20.24 -3.10 1.56
CA GLY A 119 -19.64 -4.05 2.49
C GLY A 119 -18.13 -4.00 2.56
N VAL A 120 -17.47 -3.22 1.71
CA VAL A 120 -15.99 -3.12 1.69
C VAL A 120 -15.45 -2.53 2.99
N ILE A 121 -16.09 -1.50 3.56
CA ILE A 121 -15.66 -0.93 4.84
C ILE A 121 -15.65 -2.02 5.92
N LYS A 122 -16.74 -2.75 6.04
CA LYS A 122 -16.88 -3.82 7.04
C LYS A 122 -15.85 -4.94 6.81
N ALA A 123 -15.64 -5.31 5.54
CA ALA A 123 -14.74 -6.41 5.19
C ALA A 123 -13.27 -6.07 5.46
N LEU A 124 -12.85 -4.82 5.22
CA LEU A 124 -11.46 -4.41 5.33
C LEU A 124 -11.11 -3.65 6.62
N VAL A 125 -12.06 -3.47 7.54
CA VAL A 125 -11.75 -2.78 8.80
C VAL A 125 -10.59 -3.48 9.52
N HIS A 126 -9.58 -2.71 9.95
CA HIS A 126 -8.35 -3.16 10.61
C HIS A 126 -7.45 -4.07 9.75
N ARG A 127 -7.75 -4.27 8.48
CA ARG A 127 -6.89 -5.01 7.54
C ARG A 127 -6.85 -4.35 6.16
N GLY A 128 -7.22 -3.07 6.11
CA GLY A 128 -7.20 -2.27 4.88
C GLY A 128 -5.82 -1.80 4.45
N GLY A 129 -4.78 -2.09 5.22
CA GLY A 129 -3.41 -1.80 4.88
C GLY A 129 -2.73 -0.80 5.81
N LEU A 130 -1.59 -0.30 5.34
CA LEU A 130 -0.69 0.57 6.09
C LEU A 130 -0.37 1.82 5.29
N ASN A 131 -0.46 2.98 5.94
CA ASN A 131 0.09 4.23 5.43
C ASN A 131 1.52 4.38 5.95
N ALA A 132 2.47 4.67 5.07
CA ALA A 132 3.88 4.78 5.43
C ALA A 132 4.56 5.95 4.75
N ASP A 133 5.66 6.39 5.36
CA ASP A 133 6.56 7.38 4.80
C ASP A 133 7.73 6.68 4.11
N ILE A 134 8.25 7.31 3.06
CA ILE A 134 9.47 6.88 2.38
C ILE A 134 10.61 7.71 2.94
N LEU A 135 11.64 7.04 3.49
CA LEU A 135 12.76 7.69 4.15
C LEU A 135 14.03 7.74 3.29
N SER A 136 14.11 6.94 2.23
CA SER A 136 15.26 6.95 1.32
C SER A 136 14.81 6.78 -0.12
N ASP A 137 15.61 7.28 -1.06
CA ASP A 137 15.36 7.11 -2.49
C ASP A 137 15.75 5.70 -2.93
N GLY A 138 15.03 5.16 -3.89
CA GLY A 138 15.36 3.87 -4.47
C GLY A 138 14.25 3.34 -5.36
N GLU A 139 14.45 2.13 -5.87
CA GLU A 139 13.48 1.45 -6.70
C GLU A 139 12.84 0.29 -5.93
N ILE A 140 11.53 0.17 -6.04
CA ILE A 140 10.77 -0.95 -5.50
C ILE A 140 10.34 -1.80 -6.68
N SER A 141 10.63 -3.10 -6.61
CA SER A 141 10.30 -4.06 -7.67
C SER A 141 9.50 -5.24 -7.12
N ILE A 142 8.69 -5.85 -7.98
CA ILE A 142 8.01 -7.11 -7.63
C ILE A 142 9.07 -8.14 -7.22
N GLY A 143 8.83 -8.84 -6.13
CA GLY A 143 9.76 -9.83 -5.57
C GLY A 143 10.71 -9.27 -4.53
N ASP A 144 10.80 -7.95 -4.38
CA ASP A 144 11.67 -7.35 -3.37
C ASP A 144 11.26 -7.78 -1.97
N PRO A 145 12.23 -8.01 -1.06
CA PRO A 145 11.90 -8.35 0.32
C PRO A 145 11.28 -7.13 1.04
N VAL A 146 10.34 -7.42 1.93
CA VAL A 146 9.78 -6.45 2.87
C VAL A 146 10.21 -6.92 4.26
N VAL A 147 11.04 -6.14 4.93
CA VAL A 147 11.72 -6.58 6.16
C VAL A 147 11.62 -5.51 7.24
N ALA A 148 11.13 -5.89 8.43
CA ALA A 148 11.18 -5.02 9.61
C ALA A 148 12.65 -4.83 10.04
N VAL A 149 13.00 -3.61 10.33
CA VAL A 149 14.38 -3.25 10.73
C VAL A 149 14.55 -3.37 12.24
#